data_2f2f96e2a9ec4edc09f0f8f50a90a247
#
_entry.id   2f2f96e2a9ec4edc09f0f8f50a90a247
#
_cell.length_a   1.000
_cell.length_b   1.000
_cell.length_c   1.000
_cell.angle_alpha   90.00
_cell.angle_beta   90.00
_cell.angle_gamma   90.00
#
_symmetry.space_group_name_H-M   'P 1'
#
loop_
_entity.id
_entity.type
_entity.pdbx_description
1 polymer ?
#
loop_
_entity_poly.entity_id
_entity_poly.type
_entity_poly.pdbx_seq_one_letter_code
_entity_poly.pdbx_strand_id
1 'polypeptide(L)'
;DEIMTGFGRTGRLFAFEHAGILPDIVTMAKGLTSSYAPLGAVGMRQGIADHYEDRIFWGGLTHNAHPLCLAAADASIQVLLDEGMVDNAATLEAVAREELNRLQSDHPSVAAGRVIGLLGMVDLQKNTSGAPFGGYGDKGSPVMKAFKRRLLEEGLYTYVRWSNFMVCPPLCIDEGTLREGFARIGRALDVVDDAFEA
;
A
#
# COMPACT_ATOMS: atom_id res chain seq x y z
N ASP A 1 0.26 -13.81 -3.83
CA ASP A 1 -0.43 -12.62 -4.35
C ASP A 1 0.46 -11.39 -4.16
N GLU A 2 0.84 -10.75 -5.25
CA GLU A 2 1.67 -9.54 -5.28
C GLU A 2 0.90 -8.34 -5.88
N ILE A 3 -0.43 -8.39 -5.85
CA ILE A 3 -1.28 -7.32 -6.42
C ILE A 3 -1.05 -5.98 -5.70
N MET A 4 -0.87 -6.00 -4.37
CA MET A 4 -0.60 -4.80 -3.57
C MET A 4 0.89 -4.59 -3.29
N THR A 5 1.65 -5.65 -3.21
CA THR A 5 3.01 -5.68 -2.65
C THR A 5 4.10 -5.66 -3.70
N GLY A 6 3.79 -6.10 -4.92
CA GLY A 6 4.74 -6.14 -6.03
C GLY A 6 5.13 -4.76 -6.55
N PHE A 7 6.13 -4.77 -7.42
CA PHE A 7 6.68 -3.60 -8.10
C PHE A 7 7.21 -2.52 -7.14
N GLY A 8 8.07 -2.95 -6.21
CA GLY A 8 8.86 -2.04 -5.37
C GLY A 8 8.18 -1.57 -4.09
N ARG A 9 6.88 -1.81 -3.90
CA ARG A 9 6.09 -1.25 -2.78
C ARG A 9 6.66 -1.56 -1.40
N THR A 10 7.26 -2.73 -1.22
CA THR A 10 7.83 -3.19 0.06
C THR A 10 9.34 -2.98 0.18
N GLY A 11 9.96 -2.21 -0.72
CA GLY A 11 11.42 -2.04 -0.76
C GLY A 11 12.17 -3.22 -1.38
N ARG A 12 11.44 -4.16 -1.96
CA ARG A 12 11.91 -5.24 -2.85
C ARG A 12 11.04 -5.23 -4.10
N LEU A 13 11.55 -5.79 -5.21
CA LEU A 13 10.74 -5.84 -6.43
C LEU A 13 9.44 -6.61 -6.18
N PHE A 14 9.53 -7.72 -5.44
CA PHE A 14 8.39 -8.50 -4.97
C PHE A 14 8.51 -8.82 -3.48
N ALA A 15 7.39 -8.85 -2.76
CA ALA A 15 7.40 -9.08 -1.32
C ALA A 15 7.83 -10.50 -0.92
N PHE A 16 7.64 -11.51 -1.77
CA PHE A 16 8.10 -12.87 -1.48
C PHE A 16 9.63 -12.95 -1.28
N GLU A 17 10.39 -11.98 -1.78
CA GLU A 17 11.83 -11.90 -1.59
C GLU A 17 12.22 -11.69 -0.11
N HIS A 18 11.35 -11.01 0.70
CA HIS A 18 11.58 -10.84 2.14
C HIS A 18 11.54 -12.17 2.90
N ALA A 19 10.76 -13.13 2.40
CA ALA A 19 10.65 -14.47 2.98
C ALA A 19 11.69 -15.46 2.43
N GLY A 20 12.47 -15.06 1.43
CA GLY A 20 13.45 -15.94 0.77
C GLY A 20 12.81 -17.13 0.05
N ILE A 21 11.54 -17.02 -0.33
CA ILE A 21 10.81 -18.06 -1.08
C ILE A 21 10.79 -17.76 -2.57
N LEU A 22 10.60 -18.78 -3.38
CA LEU A 22 10.35 -18.65 -4.80
C LEU A 22 9.01 -19.31 -5.13
N PRO A 23 7.94 -18.52 -5.33
CA PRO A 23 6.60 -19.06 -5.57
C PRO A 23 6.50 -19.79 -6.91
N ASP A 24 5.59 -20.73 -7.02
CA ASP A 24 5.30 -21.42 -8.27
C ASP A 24 4.42 -20.61 -9.20
N ILE A 25 3.52 -19.81 -8.61
CA ILE A 25 2.60 -18.92 -9.33
C ILE A 25 2.55 -17.59 -8.56
N VAL A 26 2.60 -16.47 -9.30
CA VAL A 26 2.49 -15.09 -8.76
C VAL A 26 1.38 -14.36 -9.48
N THR A 27 0.46 -13.77 -8.74
CA THR A 27 -0.57 -12.86 -9.28
C THR A 27 -0.13 -11.41 -9.12
N MET A 28 -0.27 -10.59 -10.16
CA MET A 28 0.21 -9.22 -10.24
C MET A 28 -0.83 -8.29 -10.86
N ALA A 29 -0.89 -7.06 -10.38
CA ALA A 29 -1.70 -5.97 -10.95
C ALA A 29 -1.18 -4.61 -10.44
N LYS A 30 -2.03 -3.61 -10.33
CA LYS A 30 -1.76 -2.26 -9.76
C LYS A 30 -0.42 -1.66 -10.15
N GLY A 31 0.66 -1.90 -9.39
CA GLY A 31 2.01 -1.44 -9.68
C GLY A 31 2.53 -1.86 -11.06
N LEU A 32 2.02 -2.95 -11.60
CA LEU A 32 2.36 -3.45 -12.94
C LEU A 32 2.25 -2.38 -14.04
N THR A 33 1.24 -1.52 -13.95
CA THR A 33 1.03 -0.41 -14.90
C THR A 33 1.01 0.96 -14.23
N SER A 34 1.32 1.06 -12.94
CA SER A 34 1.13 2.29 -12.13
C SER A 34 -0.26 2.93 -12.29
N SER A 35 -1.29 2.12 -12.57
CA SER A 35 -2.69 2.52 -12.84
C SER A 35 -2.92 3.32 -14.13
N TYR A 36 -1.94 3.41 -15.03
CA TYR A 36 -2.13 4.05 -16.34
C TYR A 36 -3.04 3.23 -17.27
N ALA A 37 -3.05 1.89 -17.12
CA ALA A 37 -3.93 1.01 -17.89
C ALA A 37 -4.41 -0.17 -17.03
N PRO A 38 -5.63 -0.71 -17.28
CA PRO A 38 -6.12 -1.87 -16.55
C PRO A 38 -5.39 -3.14 -17.04
N LEU A 39 -4.54 -3.72 -16.20
CA LEU A 39 -3.83 -4.96 -16.49
C LEU A 39 -3.64 -5.78 -15.22
N GLY A 40 -3.87 -7.08 -15.33
CA GLY A 40 -3.42 -8.07 -14.39
C GLY A 40 -2.55 -9.10 -15.10
N ALA A 41 -1.62 -9.71 -14.38
CA ALA A 41 -0.77 -10.76 -14.90
C ALA A 41 -0.64 -11.91 -13.90
N VAL A 42 -0.38 -13.09 -14.44
CA VAL A 42 -0.02 -14.28 -13.67
C VAL A 42 1.32 -14.78 -14.21
N GLY A 43 2.33 -14.76 -13.36
CA GLY A 43 3.61 -15.41 -13.62
C GLY A 43 3.57 -16.85 -13.09
N MET A 44 4.20 -17.76 -13.81
CA MET A 44 4.33 -19.16 -13.37
C MET A 44 5.72 -19.70 -13.70
N ARG A 45 6.15 -20.70 -12.93
CA ARG A 45 7.42 -21.38 -13.20
C ARG A 45 7.35 -22.14 -14.52
N GLN A 46 8.52 -22.27 -15.17
CA GLN A 46 8.65 -22.95 -16.45
C GLN A 46 8.04 -24.35 -16.45
N GLY A 47 8.28 -25.16 -15.42
CA GLY A 47 7.71 -26.51 -15.35
C GLY A 47 6.17 -26.59 -15.30
N ILE A 48 5.50 -25.50 -14.90
CA ILE A 48 4.04 -25.38 -15.01
C ILE A 48 3.66 -25.00 -16.44
N ALA A 49 4.40 -24.07 -17.07
CA ALA A 49 4.17 -23.63 -18.44
C ALA A 49 4.37 -24.79 -19.44
N ASP A 50 5.41 -25.59 -19.25
CA ASP A 50 5.74 -26.77 -20.08
C ASP A 50 4.60 -27.79 -20.15
N HIS A 51 3.77 -27.86 -19.09
CA HIS A 51 2.57 -28.72 -19.08
C HIS A 51 1.58 -28.37 -20.21
N TYR A 52 1.63 -27.14 -20.71
CA TYR A 52 0.71 -26.62 -21.73
C TYR A 52 1.34 -26.54 -23.12
N GLU A 53 2.57 -27.01 -23.34
CA GLU A 53 3.20 -26.98 -24.67
C GLU A 53 2.43 -27.77 -25.72
N ASP A 54 1.88 -28.91 -25.30
CA ASP A 54 1.10 -29.82 -26.15
C ASP A 54 -0.38 -29.90 -25.74
N ARG A 55 -0.84 -29.02 -24.88
CA ARG A 55 -2.19 -28.99 -24.31
C ARG A 55 -2.81 -27.61 -24.39
N ILE A 56 -4.11 -27.56 -24.60
CA ILE A 56 -4.84 -26.28 -24.65
C ILE A 56 -4.91 -25.67 -23.25
N PHE A 57 -4.39 -24.45 -23.12
CA PHE A 57 -4.67 -23.59 -21.95
C PHE A 57 -5.98 -22.83 -22.19
N TRP A 58 -7.05 -23.19 -21.47
CA TRP A 58 -8.38 -22.57 -21.58
C TRP A 58 -8.49 -21.23 -20.87
N GLY A 59 -7.57 -20.29 -21.16
CA GLY A 59 -7.45 -19.00 -20.52
C GLY A 59 -7.80 -17.79 -21.41
N GLY A 60 -8.68 -17.97 -22.38
CA GLY A 60 -9.02 -16.93 -23.39
C GLY A 60 -9.93 -15.82 -22.88
N LEU A 61 -9.41 -14.92 -22.03
CA LEU A 61 -10.11 -13.73 -21.59
C LEU A 61 -10.18 -12.68 -22.70
N THR A 62 -11.36 -12.03 -22.86
CA THR A 62 -11.51 -10.88 -23.74
C THR A 62 -10.53 -9.77 -23.30
N HIS A 63 -9.86 -9.15 -24.24
CA HIS A 63 -8.78 -8.17 -24.00
C HIS A 63 -7.51 -8.72 -23.35
N ASN A 64 -7.32 -10.02 -23.31
CA ASN A 64 -6.06 -10.63 -22.91
C ASN A 64 -4.91 -10.13 -23.84
N ALA A 65 -3.75 -9.85 -23.24
CA ALA A 65 -2.57 -9.33 -23.95
C ALA A 65 -2.84 -8.06 -24.81
N HIS A 66 -3.71 -7.16 -24.36
CA HIS A 66 -4.04 -5.94 -25.08
C HIS A 66 -2.78 -5.06 -25.28
N PRO A 67 -2.38 -4.70 -26.53
CA PRO A 67 -1.10 -4.04 -26.80
C PRO A 67 -0.90 -2.74 -26.05
N LEU A 68 -1.95 -1.90 -25.92
CA LEU A 68 -1.88 -0.66 -25.16
C LEU A 68 -1.54 -0.89 -23.69
N CYS A 69 -2.17 -1.90 -23.05
CA CYS A 69 -1.93 -2.21 -21.65
C CYS A 69 -0.53 -2.80 -21.42
N LEU A 70 -0.06 -3.62 -22.37
CA LEU A 70 1.30 -4.18 -22.32
C LEU A 70 2.36 -3.09 -22.50
N ALA A 71 2.17 -2.15 -23.42
CA ALA A 71 3.07 -1.02 -23.61
C ALA A 71 3.12 -0.11 -22.38
N ALA A 72 1.98 0.11 -21.71
CA ALA A 72 1.94 0.86 -20.45
C ALA A 72 2.67 0.13 -19.32
N ALA A 73 2.56 -1.20 -19.25
CA ALA A 73 3.26 -2.00 -18.26
C ALA A 73 4.78 -1.98 -18.49
N ASP A 74 5.21 -2.18 -19.73
CA ASP A 74 6.62 -2.14 -20.11
C ASP A 74 7.26 -0.79 -19.74
N ALA A 75 6.65 0.32 -20.14
CA ALA A 75 7.11 1.66 -19.79
C ALA A 75 7.11 1.90 -18.27
N SER A 76 6.08 1.45 -17.56
CA SER A 76 5.99 1.61 -16.10
C SER A 76 7.09 0.86 -15.36
N ILE A 77 7.36 -0.39 -15.78
CA ILE A 77 8.43 -1.21 -15.19
C ILE A 77 9.80 -0.59 -15.49
N GLN A 78 10.01 -0.11 -16.73
CA GLN A 78 11.27 0.51 -17.12
C GLN A 78 11.57 1.75 -16.27
N VAL A 79 10.60 2.66 -16.12
CA VAL A 79 10.73 3.87 -15.28
C VAL A 79 10.98 3.50 -13.81
N LEU A 80 10.26 2.51 -13.28
CA LEU A 80 10.46 2.04 -11.91
C LEU A 80 11.91 1.60 -11.65
N LEU A 81 12.50 0.90 -12.62
CA LEU A 81 13.89 0.41 -12.51
C LEU A 81 14.90 1.53 -12.75
N ASP A 82 14.73 2.33 -13.81
CA ASP A 82 15.66 3.39 -14.20
C ASP A 82 15.75 4.51 -13.15
N GLU A 83 14.64 4.84 -12.49
CA GLU A 83 14.59 5.85 -11.45
C GLU A 83 14.89 5.30 -10.03
N GLY A 84 15.25 4.03 -9.90
CA GLY A 84 15.62 3.42 -8.62
C GLY A 84 14.52 3.43 -7.55
N MET A 85 13.25 3.36 -7.95
CA MET A 85 12.11 3.52 -7.03
C MET A 85 12.03 2.40 -5.99
N VAL A 86 12.55 1.22 -6.29
CA VAL A 86 12.62 0.10 -5.33
C VAL A 86 13.57 0.43 -4.19
N ASP A 87 14.77 0.94 -4.50
CA ASP A 87 15.77 1.33 -3.53
C ASP A 87 15.33 2.55 -2.72
N ASN A 88 14.63 3.50 -3.37
CA ASN A 88 14.01 4.63 -2.68
C ASN A 88 13.00 4.15 -1.62
N ALA A 89 12.13 3.22 -1.96
CA ALA A 89 11.16 2.65 -1.01
C ALA A 89 11.85 1.92 0.15
N ALA A 90 12.92 1.18 -0.12
CA ALA A 90 13.72 0.51 0.91
C ALA A 90 14.38 1.53 1.85
N THR A 91 14.95 2.59 1.30
CA THR A 91 15.63 3.65 2.07
C THR A 91 14.65 4.43 2.94
N LEU A 92 13.50 4.80 2.39
CA LEU A 92 12.49 5.59 3.10
C LEU A 92 11.68 4.79 4.13
N GLU A 93 11.82 3.47 4.18
CA GLU A 93 11.18 2.67 5.24
C GLU A 93 11.60 3.13 6.64
N ALA A 94 12.88 3.43 6.83
CA ALA A 94 13.39 3.89 8.12
C ALA A 94 12.75 5.22 8.54
N VAL A 95 12.62 6.14 7.60
CA VAL A 95 11.95 7.43 7.80
C VAL A 95 10.46 7.24 8.14
N ALA A 96 9.76 6.42 7.36
CA ALA A 96 8.35 6.13 7.61
C ALA A 96 8.13 5.48 8.98
N ARG A 97 9.04 4.60 9.40
CA ARG A 97 9.00 3.95 10.73
C ARG A 97 9.22 4.95 11.86
N GLU A 98 10.18 5.86 11.71
CA GLU A 98 10.41 6.96 12.65
C GLU A 98 9.15 7.82 12.83
N GLU A 99 8.56 8.24 11.72
CA GLU A 99 7.35 9.08 11.73
C GLU A 99 6.13 8.34 12.31
N LEU A 100 5.97 7.03 12.03
CA LEU A 100 4.92 6.21 12.65
C LEU A 100 5.10 6.11 14.17
N ASN A 101 6.33 5.92 14.65
CA ASN A 101 6.63 5.91 16.07
C ASN A 101 6.32 7.25 16.73
N ARG A 102 6.61 8.37 16.03
CA ARG A 102 6.27 9.71 16.49
C ARG A 102 4.76 9.89 16.60
N LEU A 103 4.00 9.51 15.57
CA LEU A 103 2.53 9.57 15.63
C LEU A 103 1.99 8.75 16.81
N GLN A 104 2.53 7.56 17.06
CA GLN A 104 2.11 6.73 18.19
C GLN A 104 2.46 7.34 19.55
N SER A 105 3.56 8.08 19.64
CA SER A 105 3.96 8.80 20.87
C SER A 105 3.11 10.04 21.11
N ASP A 106 2.79 10.77 20.06
CA ASP A 106 2.17 12.09 20.16
C ASP A 106 0.64 12.02 20.22
N HIS A 107 0.02 10.93 19.73
CA HIS A 107 -1.43 10.76 19.59
C HIS A 107 -1.93 9.53 20.36
N PRO A 108 -2.67 9.69 21.46
CA PRO A 108 -3.18 8.57 22.26
C PRO A 108 -4.17 7.68 21.50
N SER A 109 -4.81 8.22 20.46
CA SER A 109 -5.69 7.46 19.57
C SER A 109 -4.95 6.54 18.61
N VAL A 110 -3.61 6.63 18.49
CA VAL A 110 -2.80 5.73 17.65
C VAL A 110 -2.37 4.51 18.46
N ALA A 111 -2.97 3.36 18.17
CA ALA A 111 -2.65 2.09 18.83
C ALA A 111 -1.34 1.48 18.35
N ALA A 112 -1.14 1.46 17.02
CA ALA A 112 0.06 0.88 16.41
C ALA A 112 0.27 1.40 14.99
N GLY A 113 1.53 1.52 14.57
CA GLY A 113 1.95 1.76 13.20
C GLY A 113 2.86 0.64 12.70
N ARG A 114 2.63 0.17 11.48
CA ARG A 114 3.45 -0.85 10.82
C ARG A 114 3.81 -0.41 9.42
N VAL A 115 5.03 -0.64 8.99
CA VAL A 115 5.49 -0.32 7.64
C VAL A 115 6.52 -1.35 7.16
N ILE A 116 6.46 -1.63 5.86
CA ILE A 116 7.47 -2.37 5.11
C ILE A 116 7.65 -1.64 3.77
N GLY A 117 8.88 -1.16 3.50
CA GLY A 117 9.11 -0.21 2.40
C GLY A 117 8.21 1.03 2.56
N LEU A 118 7.41 1.32 1.55
CA LEU A 118 6.39 2.39 1.57
C LEU A 118 4.95 1.83 1.62
N LEU A 119 4.75 0.70 2.26
CA LEU A 119 3.44 0.12 2.57
C LEU A 119 3.23 0.13 4.07
N GLY A 120 2.46 1.08 4.57
CA GLY A 120 2.16 1.22 5.99
C GLY A 120 0.67 1.08 6.30
N MET A 121 0.41 0.71 7.56
CA MET A 121 -0.91 0.65 8.15
C MET A 121 -0.85 1.20 9.57
N VAL A 122 -1.79 2.06 9.91
CA VAL A 122 -1.94 2.61 11.26
C VAL A 122 -3.30 2.18 11.81
N ASP A 123 -3.25 1.58 13.00
CA ASP A 123 -4.45 1.20 13.75
C ASP A 123 -4.77 2.29 14.78
N LEU A 124 -6.03 2.69 14.83
CA LEU A 124 -6.55 3.68 15.77
C LEU A 124 -7.38 3.01 16.85
N GLN A 125 -7.34 3.57 18.06
CA GLN A 125 -8.05 3.09 19.22
C GLN A 125 -8.88 4.19 19.86
N LYS A 126 -10.02 3.79 20.42
CA LYS A 126 -10.96 4.69 21.09
C LYS A 126 -10.55 4.98 22.53
N ASN A 127 -9.83 4.07 23.17
CA ASN A 127 -9.40 4.15 24.57
C ASN A 127 -8.16 3.31 24.84
N THR A 128 -7.63 3.39 26.04
CA THR A 128 -6.44 2.68 26.51
C THR A 128 -6.58 1.14 26.51
N SER A 129 -7.80 0.59 26.42
CA SER A 129 -8.00 -0.86 26.26
C SER A 129 -7.85 -1.36 24.82
N GLY A 130 -7.58 -0.45 23.87
CA GLY A 130 -7.44 -0.79 22.46
C GLY A 130 -8.77 -0.97 21.71
N ALA A 131 -9.89 -0.47 22.27
CA ALA A 131 -11.19 -0.60 21.62
C ALA A 131 -11.19 0.16 20.26
N PRO A 132 -11.71 -0.45 19.16
CA PRO A 132 -11.76 0.21 17.87
C PRO A 132 -12.89 1.23 17.80
N PHE A 133 -12.76 2.25 16.92
CA PHE A 133 -13.83 3.17 16.58
C PHE A 133 -14.93 2.56 15.69
N GLY A 134 -14.64 1.45 15.02
CA GLY A 134 -15.58 0.73 14.19
C GLY A 134 -14.97 -0.57 13.66
N GLY A 135 -15.82 -1.47 13.16
CA GLY A 135 -15.44 -2.80 12.70
C GLY A 135 -16.24 -3.29 11.49
N TYR A 136 -16.05 -4.55 11.16
CA TYR A 136 -16.77 -5.21 10.06
C TYR A 136 -18.28 -5.21 10.32
N GLY A 137 -19.04 -4.78 9.32
CA GLY A 137 -20.51 -4.69 9.41
C GLY A 137 -21.04 -3.35 9.93
N ASP A 138 -20.21 -2.47 10.46
CA ASP A 138 -20.63 -1.15 10.96
C ASP A 138 -20.96 -0.20 9.82
N LYS A 139 -21.96 0.69 10.05
CA LYS A 139 -22.32 1.79 9.12
C LYS A 139 -21.25 2.88 8.99
N GLY A 140 -20.11 2.67 9.64
CA GLY A 140 -18.97 3.60 9.71
C GLY A 140 -19.07 4.59 10.86
N SER A 141 -17.99 4.70 11.61
CA SER A 141 -17.84 5.60 12.75
C SER A 141 -17.95 7.09 12.32
N PRO A 142 -18.69 7.94 13.04
CA PRO A 142 -18.67 9.39 12.82
C PRO A 142 -17.27 9.98 12.95
N VAL A 143 -16.48 9.51 13.92
CA VAL A 143 -15.09 9.94 14.15
C VAL A 143 -14.23 9.63 12.94
N MET A 144 -14.29 8.39 12.42
CA MET A 144 -13.50 7.99 11.25
C MET A 144 -13.93 8.74 9.97
N LYS A 145 -15.20 9.14 9.86
CA LYS A 145 -15.68 10.00 8.78
C LYS A 145 -15.13 11.44 8.92
N ALA A 146 -15.09 11.96 10.14
CA ALA A 146 -14.50 13.27 10.44
C ALA A 146 -12.99 13.26 10.15
N PHE A 147 -12.27 12.23 10.59
CA PHE A 147 -10.85 12.03 10.27
C PHE A 147 -10.58 12.00 8.76
N LYS A 148 -11.34 11.20 8.00
CA LYS A 148 -11.20 11.17 6.54
C LYS A 148 -11.42 12.54 5.90
N ARG A 149 -12.40 13.31 6.37
CA ARG A 149 -12.64 14.68 5.89
C ARG A 149 -11.47 15.59 6.25
N ARG A 150 -10.97 15.52 7.48
CA ARG A 150 -9.84 16.32 7.93
C ARG A 150 -8.57 16.03 7.12
N LEU A 151 -8.29 14.77 6.80
CA LEU A 151 -7.19 14.40 5.89
C LEU A 151 -7.32 15.13 4.54
N LEU A 152 -8.51 15.17 3.95
CA LEU A 152 -8.74 15.88 2.69
C LEU A 152 -8.53 17.40 2.82
N GLU A 153 -8.94 17.99 3.94
CA GLU A 153 -8.70 19.42 4.27
C GLU A 153 -7.20 19.71 4.41
N GLU A 154 -6.42 18.77 4.96
CA GLU A 154 -4.95 18.82 5.00
C GLU A 154 -4.29 18.51 3.63
N GLY A 155 -5.07 18.26 2.58
CA GLY A 155 -4.57 17.94 1.24
C GLY A 155 -4.08 16.49 1.08
N LEU A 156 -4.52 15.58 1.94
CA LEU A 156 -4.17 14.16 1.88
C LEU A 156 -5.37 13.29 1.50
N TYR A 157 -5.09 12.32 0.63
CA TYR A 157 -6.03 11.24 0.32
C TYR A 157 -5.40 9.90 0.67
N THR A 158 -6.08 9.12 1.52
CA THR A 158 -5.70 7.74 1.79
C THR A 158 -6.90 6.85 2.07
N TYR A 159 -6.68 5.54 2.07
CA TYR A 159 -7.70 4.57 2.41
C TYR A 159 -7.90 4.53 3.93
N VAL A 160 -9.09 4.94 4.37
CA VAL A 160 -9.52 4.91 5.76
C VAL A 160 -10.69 3.92 5.87
N ARG A 161 -10.57 2.92 6.72
CA ARG A 161 -11.61 1.91 6.94
C ARG A 161 -11.60 1.39 8.38
N TRP A 162 -12.80 1.21 8.94
CA TRP A 162 -13.00 0.76 10.31
C TRP A 162 -12.27 1.69 11.31
N SER A 163 -11.21 1.20 11.95
CA SER A 163 -10.35 1.97 12.86
C SER A 163 -8.91 2.05 12.35
N ASN A 164 -8.69 2.01 11.05
CA ASN A 164 -7.34 2.09 10.49
C ASN A 164 -7.27 2.93 9.21
N PHE A 165 -6.05 3.33 8.86
CA PHE A 165 -5.75 3.98 7.60
C PHE A 165 -4.41 3.50 7.05
N MET A 166 -4.27 3.60 5.72
CA MET A 166 -3.03 3.22 5.04
C MET A 166 -2.07 4.41 4.91
N VAL A 167 -0.77 4.11 4.93
CA VAL A 167 0.29 5.01 4.47
C VAL A 167 0.91 4.35 3.23
N CYS A 168 0.61 4.90 2.06
CA CYS A 168 0.97 4.30 0.78
C CYS A 168 1.29 5.40 -0.25
N PRO A 169 2.36 6.20 -0.03
CA PRO A 169 2.74 7.30 -0.92
C PRO A 169 3.28 6.77 -2.25
N PRO A 170 3.42 7.62 -3.28
CA PRO A 170 4.13 7.26 -4.52
C PRO A 170 5.55 6.78 -4.23
N LEU A 171 6.06 5.81 -5.01
CA LEU A 171 7.42 5.27 -4.83
C LEU A 171 8.52 6.28 -5.15
N CYS A 172 8.22 7.30 -5.94
CA CYS A 172 9.12 8.41 -6.28
C CYS A 172 9.12 9.57 -5.25
N ILE A 173 8.43 9.40 -4.10
CA ILE A 173 8.39 10.44 -3.07
C ILE A 173 9.78 10.69 -2.49
N ASP A 174 10.12 11.95 -2.23
CA ASP A 174 11.31 12.32 -1.47
C ASP A 174 11.05 12.32 0.04
N GLU A 175 12.13 12.31 0.84
CA GLU A 175 12.04 12.29 2.30
C GLU A 175 11.30 13.51 2.86
N GLY A 176 11.57 14.71 2.33
CA GLY A 176 10.94 15.94 2.81
C GLY A 176 9.43 15.92 2.63
N THR A 177 8.97 15.50 1.46
CA THR A 177 7.54 15.33 1.14
C THR A 177 6.90 14.23 1.97
N LEU A 178 7.61 13.13 2.24
CA LEU A 178 7.12 12.06 3.11
C LEU A 178 6.91 12.57 4.54
N ARG A 179 7.88 13.26 5.13
CA ARG A 179 7.78 13.86 6.47
C ARG A 179 6.65 14.89 6.56
N GLU A 180 6.50 15.75 5.55
CA GLU A 180 5.37 16.70 5.49
C GLU A 180 4.01 15.95 5.43
N GLY A 181 3.92 14.84 4.69
CA GLY A 181 2.75 13.98 4.69
C GLY A 181 2.40 13.47 6.10
N PHE A 182 3.38 13.00 6.85
CA PHE A 182 3.19 12.57 8.24
C PHE A 182 2.79 13.72 9.17
N ALA A 183 3.38 14.92 9.01
CA ALA A 183 2.99 16.09 9.78
C ALA A 183 1.52 16.46 9.54
N ARG A 184 1.02 16.37 8.30
CA ARG A 184 -0.40 16.57 7.95
C ARG A 184 -1.29 15.49 8.56
N ILE A 185 -0.85 14.22 8.56
CA ILE A 185 -1.57 13.14 9.25
C ILE A 185 -1.71 13.47 10.75
N GLY A 186 -0.63 13.92 11.40
CA GLY A 186 -0.68 14.35 12.80
C GLY A 186 -1.76 15.41 13.04
N ARG A 187 -1.75 16.49 12.26
CA ARG A 187 -2.81 17.51 12.36
C ARG A 187 -4.23 16.99 12.12
N ALA A 188 -4.36 15.96 11.31
CA ALA A 188 -5.67 15.35 11.07
C ALA A 188 -6.10 14.42 12.22
N LEU A 189 -5.16 13.85 12.97
CA LEU A 189 -5.44 12.98 14.11
C LEU A 189 -6.04 13.73 15.29
N ASP A 190 -5.91 15.07 15.40
CA ASP A 190 -6.51 15.86 16.46
C ASP A 190 -8.01 15.54 16.65
N VAL A 191 -8.76 15.34 15.55
CA VAL A 191 -10.19 15.00 15.62
C VAL A 191 -10.47 13.60 16.14
N VAL A 192 -9.47 12.72 16.11
CA VAL A 192 -9.56 11.36 16.65
C VAL A 192 -9.18 11.36 18.12
N ASP A 193 -8.16 12.16 18.48
CA ASP A 193 -7.73 12.36 19.86
C ASP A 193 -8.82 13.03 20.70
N ASP A 194 -9.55 13.99 20.14
CA ASP A 194 -10.71 14.62 20.79
C ASP A 194 -11.83 13.62 21.15
N ALA A 195 -11.86 12.47 20.47
CA ALA A 195 -12.81 11.40 20.71
C ALA A 195 -12.20 10.22 21.50
N PHE A 196 -10.97 10.36 21.98
CA PHE A 196 -10.29 9.34 22.78
C PHE A 196 -10.82 9.38 24.23
N GLU A 197 -11.19 8.21 24.74
CA GLU A 197 -11.65 8.02 26.12
C GLU A 197 -10.47 7.54 26.98
N ALA A 198 -10.03 8.38 27.93
CA ALA A 198 -8.90 8.08 28.83
C ALA A 198 -9.20 6.94 29.82
#